data_32fd9d2f3867a6d1786f46dd8aee4783
#
_entry.id   32fd9d2f3867a6d1786f46dd8aee4783
#
_cell.length_a   1.000
_cell.length_b   1.000
_cell.length_c   1.000
_cell.angle_alpha   90.00
_cell.angle_beta   90.00
_cell.angle_gamma   90.00
#
_symmetry.space_group_name_H-M   'P 1'
#
loop_
_entity.id
_entity.type
_entity.pdbx_description
1 polymer ?
#
loop_
_entity_poly.entity_id
_entity_poly.type
_entity_poly.pdbx_seq_one_letter_code
_entity_poly.pdbx_strand_id
1 'polypeptide(L)'
;MVTSPYADAPNPDKAALLRVGAHVRRRLDADPRARRIDTDRAEIWTVADFLSAEECTALIAMIDRTARPSQVLDHGTTEVWRTSSSGNVDRNDPFVHALEKRIDKLLGI
;
A
#
# COMPACT_ATOMS: atom_id res chain seq x y z
N MET A 1 -17.12 20.11 -17.70
CA MET A 1 -16.03 19.39 -17.02
C MET A 1 -16.16 19.62 -15.52
N VAL A 2 -16.25 18.54 -14.77
CA VAL A 2 -16.36 18.64 -13.32
C VAL A 2 -14.95 18.76 -12.74
N THR A 3 -14.65 19.89 -12.14
CA THR A 3 -13.37 20.10 -11.47
C THR A 3 -13.52 19.73 -10.00
N SER A 4 -12.63 18.90 -9.49
CA SER A 4 -12.59 18.58 -8.06
C SER A 4 -12.43 19.87 -7.27
N PRO A 5 -13.19 20.08 -6.18
CA PRO A 5 -13.02 21.26 -5.34
C PRO A 5 -11.63 21.35 -4.70
N TYR A 6 -10.88 20.24 -4.72
CA TYR A 6 -9.53 20.17 -4.17
C TYR A 6 -8.43 20.28 -5.23
N ALA A 7 -8.77 20.31 -6.53
CA ALA A 7 -7.79 20.27 -7.61
C ALA A 7 -6.79 21.42 -7.56
N ASP A 8 -7.27 22.62 -7.19
CA ASP A 8 -6.46 23.82 -7.12
C ASP A 8 -6.14 24.26 -5.69
N ALA A 9 -6.53 23.46 -4.69
CA ALA A 9 -6.24 23.77 -3.31
C ALA A 9 -4.73 23.69 -3.05
N PRO A 10 -4.12 24.67 -2.41
CA PRO A 10 -2.72 24.58 -2.04
C PRO A 10 -2.51 23.46 -1.04
N ASN A 11 -1.50 22.62 -1.29
CA ASN A 11 -1.09 21.61 -0.35
C ASN A 11 0.14 22.11 0.40
N PRO A 12 -0.01 22.54 1.67
CA PRO A 12 1.12 23.06 2.45
C PRO A 12 2.22 22.03 2.68
N ASP A 13 1.87 20.74 2.59
CA ASP A 13 2.81 19.66 2.83
C ASP A 13 3.48 19.15 1.54
N LYS A 14 3.21 19.76 0.40
CA LYS A 14 3.73 19.31 -0.89
C LYS A 14 5.26 19.19 -0.90
N ALA A 15 5.95 20.20 -0.37
CA ALA A 15 7.40 20.20 -0.30
C ALA A 15 7.93 19.07 0.60
N ALA A 16 7.27 18.85 1.74
CA ALA A 16 7.63 17.74 2.65
C ALA A 16 7.40 16.40 1.98
N LEU A 17 6.28 16.21 1.30
CA LEU A 17 5.97 14.97 0.58
C LEU A 17 6.98 14.69 -0.54
N LEU A 18 7.40 15.73 -1.27
CA LEU A 18 8.44 15.58 -2.30
C LEU A 18 9.78 15.15 -1.71
N ARG A 19 10.15 15.68 -0.54
CA ARG A 19 11.39 15.28 0.15
C ARG A 19 11.32 13.84 0.63
N VAL A 20 10.19 13.43 1.22
CA VAL A 20 9.98 12.05 1.67
C VAL A 20 10.02 11.11 0.48
N GLY A 21 9.35 11.43 -0.62
CA GLY A 21 9.38 10.63 -1.84
C GLY A 21 10.78 10.45 -2.41
N ALA A 22 11.56 11.51 -2.46
CA ALA A 22 12.95 11.45 -2.92
C ALA A 22 13.81 10.56 -2.00
N HIS A 23 13.61 10.67 -0.69
CA HIS A 23 14.31 9.84 0.30
C HIS A 23 13.96 8.36 0.12
N VAL A 24 12.67 8.05 -0.02
CA VAL A 24 12.20 6.67 -0.22
C VAL A 24 12.77 6.08 -1.51
N ARG A 25 12.79 6.84 -2.60
CA ARG A 25 13.37 6.37 -3.87
C ARG A 25 14.85 6.04 -3.73
N ARG A 26 15.61 6.86 -3.01
CA ARG A 26 17.04 6.58 -2.75
C ARG A 26 17.22 5.30 -1.95
N ARG A 27 16.36 5.07 -0.96
CA ARG A 27 16.39 3.85 -0.15
C ARG A 27 16.09 2.61 -0.99
N LEU A 28 15.07 2.69 -1.84
CA LEU A 28 14.68 1.59 -2.73
C LEU A 28 15.75 1.32 -3.78
N ASP A 29 16.32 2.35 -4.40
CA ASP A 29 17.41 2.20 -5.37
C ASP A 29 18.64 1.52 -4.77
N ALA A 30 18.89 1.73 -3.49
CA ALA A 30 20.04 1.14 -2.79
C ALA A 30 19.77 -0.29 -2.30
N ASP A 31 18.51 -0.74 -2.29
CA ASP A 31 18.16 -2.08 -1.83
C ASP A 31 18.24 -3.07 -2.99
N PRO A 32 19.12 -4.09 -2.94
CA PRO A 32 19.27 -5.05 -4.03
C PRO A 32 18.02 -5.92 -4.27
N ARG A 33 17.09 -5.97 -3.31
CA ARG A 33 15.84 -6.70 -3.45
C ARG A 33 14.77 -5.87 -4.16
N ALA A 34 14.94 -4.55 -4.23
CA ALA A 34 13.96 -3.66 -4.81
C ALA A 34 14.20 -3.50 -6.31
N ARG A 35 13.12 -3.46 -7.07
CA ARG A 35 13.16 -3.25 -8.50
C ARG A 35 12.06 -2.32 -8.92
N ARG A 36 12.42 -1.29 -9.67
CA ARG A 36 11.43 -0.41 -10.29
C ARG A 36 10.90 -1.06 -11.56
N ILE A 37 9.58 -1.04 -11.72
CA ILE A 37 8.92 -1.53 -12.93
C ILE A 37 9.16 -0.52 -14.06
N ASP A 38 9.56 -1.02 -15.22
CA ASP A 38 9.81 -0.17 -16.40
C ASP A 38 8.50 0.22 -17.07
N THR A 39 7.94 1.34 -16.62
CA THR A 39 6.73 1.94 -17.20
C THR A 39 6.77 3.44 -16.95
N ASP A 40 6.23 4.21 -17.87
CA ASP A 40 6.08 5.65 -17.74
C ASP A 40 4.70 6.08 -17.20
N ARG A 41 3.80 5.12 -17.01
CA ARG A 41 2.42 5.39 -16.58
C ARG A 41 2.26 5.57 -15.09
N ALA A 42 3.12 4.94 -14.31
CA ALA A 42 3.09 5.01 -12.85
C ALA A 42 4.46 4.64 -12.30
N GLU A 43 4.75 5.10 -11.10
CA GLU A 43 5.94 4.66 -10.38
C GLU A 43 5.57 3.46 -9.52
N ILE A 44 6.08 2.30 -9.87
CA ILE A 44 5.79 1.04 -9.21
C ILE A 44 7.11 0.36 -8.86
N TRP A 45 7.22 -0.07 -7.62
CA TRP A 45 8.36 -0.82 -7.13
C TRP A 45 7.92 -2.18 -6.61
N THR A 46 8.76 -3.19 -6.80
CA THR A 46 8.59 -4.50 -6.18
C THR A 46 9.78 -4.81 -5.31
N VAL A 47 9.56 -5.53 -4.23
CA VAL A 47 10.60 -5.96 -3.31
C VAL A 47 10.51 -7.48 -3.18
N ALA A 48 11.57 -8.17 -3.65
CA ALA A 48 11.62 -9.62 -3.60
C ALA A 48 11.81 -10.11 -2.16
N ASP A 49 11.18 -11.23 -1.84
CA ASP A 49 11.36 -11.95 -0.56
C ASP A 49 11.15 -11.07 0.67
N PHE A 50 10.23 -10.12 0.58
CA PHE A 50 9.92 -9.23 1.69
C PHE A 50 9.27 -9.97 2.86
N LEU A 51 8.42 -10.94 2.55
CA LEU A 51 7.79 -11.83 3.53
C LEU A 51 8.20 -13.28 3.28
N SER A 52 8.41 -14.03 4.34
CA SER A 52 8.61 -15.48 4.23
C SER A 52 7.30 -16.17 3.86
N ALA A 53 7.38 -17.43 3.40
CA ALA A 53 6.19 -18.22 3.11
C ALA A 53 5.29 -18.39 4.34
N GLU A 54 5.89 -18.58 5.52
CA GLU A 54 5.16 -18.72 6.78
C GLU A 54 4.48 -17.40 7.16
N GLU A 55 5.15 -16.27 6.96
CA GLU A 55 4.56 -14.95 7.20
C GLU A 55 3.39 -14.68 6.25
N CYS A 56 3.51 -15.06 4.99
CA CYS A 56 2.41 -14.96 4.03
C CYS A 56 1.21 -15.80 4.47
N THR A 57 1.44 -17.03 4.89
CA THR A 57 0.39 -17.93 5.37
C THR A 57 -0.31 -17.35 6.60
N ALA A 58 0.45 -16.80 7.54
CA ALA A 58 -0.12 -16.16 8.74
C ALA A 58 -0.98 -14.95 8.39
N LEU A 59 -0.52 -14.12 7.47
CA LEU A 59 -1.25 -12.92 7.03
C LEU A 59 -2.53 -13.29 6.29
N ILE A 60 -2.47 -14.29 5.41
CA ILE A 60 -3.64 -14.81 4.71
C ILE A 60 -4.68 -15.30 5.70
N ALA A 61 -4.27 -16.06 6.72
CA ALA A 61 -5.18 -16.56 7.75
C ALA A 61 -5.86 -15.43 8.52
N MET A 62 -5.13 -14.35 8.82
CA MET A 62 -5.70 -13.17 9.45
C MET A 62 -6.76 -12.49 8.58
N ILE A 63 -6.46 -12.34 7.30
CA ILE A 63 -7.35 -11.69 6.34
C ILE A 63 -8.61 -12.54 6.14
N ASP A 64 -8.47 -13.86 6.01
CA ASP A 64 -9.58 -14.77 5.78
C ASP A 64 -10.60 -14.76 6.91
N ARG A 65 -10.18 -14.48 8.15
CA ARG A 65 -11.10 -14.38 9.29
C ARG A 65 -12.07 -13.20 9.19
N THR A 66 -11.70 -12.16 8.44
CA THR A 66 -12.48 -10.93 8.32
C THR A 66 -12.86 -10.60 6.88
N ALA A 67 -12.48 -11.46 5.93
CA ALA A 67 -12.66 -11.20 4.52
C ALA A 67 -14.14 -11.09 4.15
N ARG A 68 -14.45 -10.09 3.36
CA ARG A 68 -15.77 -9.87 2.76
C ARG A 68 -15.57 -9.41 1.32
N PRO A 69 -16.58 -9.58 0.45
CA PRO A 69 -16.50 -9.03 -0.90
C PRO A 69 -16.15 -7.54 -0.85
N SER A 70 -15.20 -7.12 -1.67
CA SER A 70 -14.83 -5.72 -1.78
C SER A 70 -15.99 -4.92 -2.36
N GLN A 71 -16.29 -3.78 -1.72
CA GLN A 71 -17.39 -2.91 -2.14
C GLN A 71 -16.85 -1.70 -2.86
N VAL A 72 -17.63 -1.24 -3.85
CA VAL A 72 -17.40 0.05 -4.50
C VAL A 72 -18.23 1.10 -3.77
N LEU A 73 -17.69 2.30 -3.62
CA LEU A 73 -18.38 3.39 -2.91
C LEU A 73 -19.62 3.90 -3.62
N ASP A 74 -19.89 3.48 -4.85
CA ASP A 74 -21.12 3.81 -5.54
C ASP A 74 -22.24 2.88 -5.09
N HIS A 75 -23.24 3.44 -4.43
CA HIS A 75 -24.29 2.70 -3.77
C HIS A 75 -25.57 2.58 -4.59
N GLY A 76 -25.52 2.91 -5.88
CA GLY A 76 -26.71 2.87 -6.74
C GLY A 76 -27.15 1.48 -7.17
N THR A 77 -26.41 0.42 -6.85
CA THR A 77 -26.68 -0.93 -7.33
C THR A 77 -26.40 -1.96 -6.25
N THR A 78 -27.14 -3.08 -6.33
CA THR A 78 -26.92 -4.27 -5.51
C THR A 78 -26.02 -5.29 -6.20
N GLU A 79 -25.56 -5.00 -7.42
CA GLU A 79 -24.71 -5.90 -8.18
C GLU A 79 -23.28 -5.94 -7.59
N VAL A 80 -22.70 -7.13 -7.61
CA VAL A 80 -21.32 -7.33 -7.20
C VAL A 80 -20.42 -7.03 -8.40
N TRP A 81 -19.76 -5.87 -8.37
CA TRP A 81 -18.86 -5.42 -9.44
C TRP A 81 -17.45 -5.99 -9.34
N ARG A 82 -17.08 -6.52 -8.17
CA ARG A 82 -15.74 -7.03 -7.92
C ARG A 82 -15.80 -8.48 -7.49
N THR A 83 -14.83 -9.25 -7.99
CA THR A 83 -14.61 -10.64 -7.56
C THR A 83 -13.61 -10.74 -6.41
N SER A 84 -12.98 -9.62 -6.04
CA SER A 84 -12.02 -9.59 -4.95
C SER A 84 -12.71 -9.51 -3.58
N SER A 85 -12.00 -9.97 -2.58
CA SER A 85 -12.42 -9.85 -1.17
C SER A 85 -11.39 -9.06 -0.41
N SER A 86 -11.84 -8.35 0.62
CA SER A 86 -10.96 -7.56 1.49
C SER A 86 -11.18 -7.95 2.95
N GLY A 87 -10.12 -7.98 3.71
CA GLY A 87 -10.15 -8.19 5.15
C GLY A 87 -9.21 -7.24 5.85
N ASN A 88 -9.51 -6.95 7.11
CA ASN A 88 -8.68 -6.09 7.94
C ASN A 88 -7.72 -6.92 8.78
N VAL A 89 -6.55 -6.35 9.04
CA VAL A 89 -5.60 -6.90 10.00
C VAL A 89 -5.67 -6.10 11.29
N ASP A 90 -5.44 -6.77 12.43
CA ASP A 90 -5.41 -6.11 13.73
C ASP A 90 -4.06 -5.41 13.90
N ARG A 91 -4.07 -4.09 13.95
CA ARG A 91 -2.85 -3.29 14.12
C ARG A 91 -2.20 -3.48 15.49
N ASN A 92 -2.92 -4.02 16.46
CA ASN A 92 -2.37 -4.32 17.79
C ASN A 92 -1.71 -5.71 17.86
N ASP A 93 -1.84 -6.52 16.82
CA ASP A 93 -1.17 -7.82 16.76
C ASP A 93 0.34 -7.61 16.64
N PRO A 94 1.15 -8.27 17.48
CA PRO A 94 2.61 -8.12 17.44
C PRO A 94 3.22 -8.47 16.08
N PHE A 95 2.65 -9.41 15.37
CA PHE A 95 3.11 -9.78 14.02
C PHE A 95 2.89 -8.64 13.03
N VAL A 96 1.69 -8.03 13.05
CA VAL A 96 1.38 -6.86 12.20
C VAL A 96 2.30 -5.70 12.54
N HIS A 97 2.54 -5.46 13.83
CA HIS A 97 3.47 -4.43 14.28
C HIS A 97 4.88 -4.63 13.74
N ALA A 98 5.35 -5.87 13.75
CA ALA A 98 6.68 -6.21 13.21
C ALA A 98 6.74 -5.96 11.69
N LEU A 99 5.66 -6.23 10.96
CA LEU A 99 5.58 -5.94 9.53
C LEU A 99 5.60 -4.44 9.26
N GLU A 100 4.86 -3.64 10.03
CA GLU A 100 4.87 -2.18 9.90
C GLU A 100 6.28 -1.61 10.10
N LYS A 101 7.00 -2.07 11.12
CA LYS A 101 8.38 -1.65 11.36
C LYS A 101 9.32 -2.05 10.23
N ARG A 102 9.09 -3.21 9.64
CA ARG A 102 9.87 -3.70 8.50
C ARG A 102 9.66 -2.81 7.27
N ILE A 103 8.42 -2.37 7.04
CA ILE A 103 8.09 -1.42 5.98
C ILE A 103 8.78 -0.08 6.23
N ASP A 104 8.70 0.44 7.44
CA ASP A 104 9.34 1.70 7.82
C ASP A 104 10.85 1.65 7.57
N LYS A 105 11.49 0.55 7.95
CA LYS A 105 12.92 0.35 7.74
C LYS A 105 13.28 0.27 6.26
N LEU A 106 12.47 -0.43 5.47
CA LEU A 106 12.67 -0.53 4.02
C LEU A 106 12.64 0.85 3.36
N LEU A 107 11.66 1.65 3.73
CA LEU A 107 11.43 2.97 3.14
C LEU A 107 12.26 4.08 3.79
N GLY A 108 12.83 3.82 4.96
CA GLY A 108 13.63 4.79 5.69
C GLY A 108 12.82 5.89 6.36
N ILE A 109 11.61 5.57 6.76
CA ILE A 109 10.71 6.52 7.42
C ILE A 109 10.41 6.15 8.84
#